data_a5bdd96a8dbcca1c5aa1b618794f992a
#
_entry.id   a5bdd96a8dbcca1c5aa1b618794f992a
#
_cell.length_a   1.000
_cell.length_b   1.000
_cell.length_c   1.000
_cell.angle_alpha   90.00
_cell.angle_beta   90.00
_cell.angle_gamma   90.00
#
_symmetry.space_group_name_H-M   'P 1'
#
loop_
_entity.id
_entity.type
_entity.pdbx_description
1 polymer ?
#
loop_
_entity_poly.entity_id
_entity_poly.type
_entity_poly.pdbx_seq_one_letter_code
_entity_poly.pdbx_strand_id
1 'polypeptide(L)'
;LLEEFELIHQHFEKFNKPYFGVIGNHDVLGRGDLVFERMFGPMNFSFHYGGVKFIAHNTNGKEFTTGNVPDIDWLRSQLVESDTSQLFIPISHVPPFSSDFDEKLIDKYTNVFAETPGLLVSLHGHIHTHADTIPYGDGIRYLTTHSFDKRSFVLLKVYKGKIDYQLIEY
;
A
#
# COMPACT_ATOMS: atom_id res chain seq x y z
N LEU A 1 -18.48 7.67 11.38
CA LEU A 1 -17.05 7.71 11.10
C LEU A 1 -16.22 7.04 12.21
N LEU A 2 -16.19 7.58 13.46
CA LEU A 2 -15.45 6.94 14.56
C LEU A 2 -15.95 5.53 14.85
N GLU A 3 -17.24 5.33 14.90
CA GLU A 3 -17.89 4.03 15.13
C GLU A 3 -17.49 2.97 14.10
N GLU A 4 -17.28 3.36 12.85
CA GLU A 4 -16.83 2.45 11.78
C GLU A 4 -15.38 2.00 12.02
N PHE A 5 -14.49 2.92 12.42
CA PHE A 5 -13.12 2.59 12.79
C PHE A 5 -13.06 1.70 14.03
N GLU A 6 -13.87 1.99 15.05
CA GLU A 6 -13.95 1.16 16.25
C GLU A 6 -14.46 -0.24 15.94
N LEU A 7 -15.47 -0.36 15.06
CA LEU A 7 -16.02 -1.64 14.64
C LEU A 7 -14.98 -2.51 13.94
N ILE A 8 -14.24 -1.94 12.97
CA ILE A 8 -13.22 -2.71 12.24
C ILE A 8 -12.07 -3.10 13.17
N HIS A 9 -11.66 -2.20 14.06
CA HIS A 9 -10.62 -2.50 15.07
C HIS A 9 -11.01 -3.67 15.96
N GLN A 10 -12.24 -3.70 16.49
CA GLN A 10 -12.76 -4.83 17.30
C GLN A 10 -12.75 -6.15 16.53
N HIS A 11 -12.93 -6.15 15.22
CA HIS A 11 -12.81 -7.35 14.41
C HIS A 11 -11.36 -7.78 14.25
N PHE A 12 -10.44 -6.86 14.04
CA PHE A 12 -9.00 -7.16 13.91
C PHE A 12 -8.38 -7.66 15.22
N GLU A 13 -8.82 -7.15 16.38
CA GLU A 13 -8.36 -7.68 17.68
C GLU A 13 -8.64 -9.18 17.85
N LYS A 14 -9.75 -9.68 17.28
CA LYS A 14 -10.11 -11.10 17.32
C LYS A 14 -9.24 -11.97 16.41
N PHE A 15 -8.51 -11.36 15.49
CA PHE A 15 -7.73 -12.08 14.48
C PHE A 15 -6.52 -12.81 15.05
N ASN A 16 -6.04 -12.39 16.22
CA ASN A 16 -4.90 -12.98 16.93
C ASN A 16 -3.65 -13.13 16.04
N LYS A 17 -3.45 -12.20 15.15
CA LYS A 17 -2.27 -12.07 14.26
C LYS A 17 -1.85 -10.60 14.20
N PRO A 18 -0.56 -10.32 14.02
CA PRO A 18 -0.15 -8.95 13.71
C PRO A 18 -0.85 -8.45 12.45
N TYR A 19 -1.32 -7.23 12.48
CA TYR A 19 -1.90 -6.56 11.33
C TYR A 19 -1.48 -5.09 11.31
N PHE A 20 -1.58 -4.48 10.17
CA PHE A 20 -1.45 -3.03 9.98
C PHE A 20 -2.44 -2.56 8.92
N GLY A 21 -2.86 -1.32 9.03
CA GLY A 21 -3.76 -0.67 8.08
C GLY A 21 -2.99 0.27 7.16
N VAL A 22 -3.47 0.40 5.93
CA VAL A 22 -3.09 1.45 4.98
C VAL A 22 -4.32 2.31 4.75
N ILE A 23 -4.17 3.63 4.88
CA ILE A 23 -5.29 4.55 4.76
C ILE A 23 -5.86 4.56 3.34
N GLY A 24 -7.19 4.41 3.21
CA GLY A 24 -7.92 4.53 1.95
C GLY A 24 -8.53 5.93 1.78
N ASN A 25 -8.98 6.24 0.57
CA ASN A 25 -9.57 7.54 0.24
C ASN A 25 -10.87 7.82 1.03
N HIS A 26 -11.68 6.81 1.29
CA HIS A 26 -12.88 6.95 2.12
C HIS A 26 -12.57 7.18 3.61
N ASP A 27 -11.43 6.67 4.08
CA ASP A 27 -10.99 6.86 5.48
C ASP A 27 -10.61 8.32 5.78
N VAL A 28 -10.26 9.11 4.76
CA VAL A 28 -9.88 10.53 4.90
C VAL A 28 -11.09 11.43 5.08
N LEU A 29 -12.28 11.03 4.63
CA LEU A 29 -13.47 11.84 4.65
C LEU A 29 -13.86 12.28 6.07
N GLY A 30 -14.36 13.51 6.23
CA GLY A 30 -14.82 14.05 7.50
C GLY A 30 -13.74 14.08 8.60
N ARG A 31 -12.48 14.27 8.26
CA ARG A 31 -11.31 14.23 9.16
C ARG A 31 -11.03 12.84 9.72
N GLY A 32 -11.38 11.81 8.98
CA GLY A 32 -11.04 10.43 9.32
C GLY A 32 -9.54 10.14 9.31
N ASP A 33 -8.75 10.98 8.61
CA ASP A 33 -7.29 11.02 8.67
C ASP A 33 -6.77 11.07 10.12
N LEU A 34 -7.35 11.94 10.95
CA LEU A 34 -6.96 12.07 12.36
C LEU A 34 -7.39 10.85 13.20
N VAL A 35 -8.54 10.28 12.89
CA VAL A 35 -9.03 9.06 13.57
C VAL A 35 -8.12 7.89 13.21
N PHE A 36 -7.79 7.74 11.92
CA PHE A 36 -6.87 6.72 11.45
C PHE A 36 -5.52 6.80 12.16
N GLU A 37 -4.89 7.98 12.17
CA GLU A 37 -3.59 8.16 12.84
C GLU A 37 -3.64 7.84 14.33
N ARG A 38 -4.74 8.19 14.99
CA ARG A 38 -4.92 7.92 16.41
C ARG A 38 -5.06 6.44 16.73
N MET A 39 -5.70 5.67 15.84
CA MET A 39 -6.02 4.25 16.07
C MET A 39 -4.99 3.30 15.48
N PHE A 40 -4.45 3.61 14.31
CA PHE A 40 -3.58 2.70 13.55
C PHE A 40 -2.14 3.21 13.40
N GLY A 41 -1.87 4.46 13.79
CA GLY A 41 -0.55 5.08 13.67
C GLY A 41 -0.37 5.90 12.40
N PRO A 42 0.87 6.31 12.07
CA PRO A 42 1.12 7.22 10.97
C PRO A 42 0.69 6.63 9.62
N MET A 43 0.23 7.48 8.70
CA MET A 43 -0.19 7.09 7.36
C MET A 43 0.99 6.62 6.48
N ASN A 44 2.21 7.06 6.81
CA ASN A 44 3.44 6.62 6.15
C ASN A 44 4.35 5.97 7.19
N PHE A 45 4.70 4.70 6.98
CA PHE A 45 5.61 3.96 7.86
C PHE A 45 6.28 2.81 7.13
N SER A 46 7.36 2.30 7.69
CA SER A 46 8.00 1.09 7.18
C SER A 46 8.39 0.15 8.31
N PHE A 47 8.53 -1.12 7.99
CA PHE A 47 8.99 -2.15 8.91
C PHE A 47 9.67 -3.29 8.16
N HIS A 48 10.50 -4.06 8.88
CA HIS A 48 11.15 -5.24 8.33
C HIS A 48 10.46 -6.52 8.86
N TYR A 49 10.21 -7.44 7.96
CA TYR A 49 9.73 -8.77 8.32
C TYR A 49 10.23 -9.81 7.30
N GLY A 50 10.81 -10.92 7.77
CA GLY A 50 11.26 -12.02 6.92
C GLY A 50 12.30 -11.66 5.85
N GLY A 51 13.16 -10.66 6.09
CA GLY A 51 14.15 -10.17 5.13
C GLY A 51 13.61 -9.23 4.05
N VAL A 52 12.36 -8.77 4.22
CA VAL A 52 11.71 -7.80 3.33
C VAL A 52 11.41 -6.53 4.10
N LYS A 53 11.66 -5.37 3.50
CA LYS A 53 11.18 -4.08 3.98
C LYS A 53 9.83 -3.76 3.35
N PHE A 54 8.82 -3.67 4.18
CA PHE A 54 7.48 -3.24 3.81
C PHE A 54 7.36 -1.73 4.01
N ILE A 55 6.77 -1.03 3.03
CA ILE A 55 6.68 0.43 3.03
C ILE A 55 5.22 0.80 2.77
N ALA A 56 4.48 1.03 3.87
CA ALA A 56 3.11 1.49 3.82
C ALA A 56 3.07 3.01 3.66
N HIS A 57 2.33 3.52 2.69
CA HIS A 57 2.30 4.95 2.40
C HIS A 57 0.96 5.42 1.85
N ASN A 58 0.65 6.68 2.13
CA ASN A 58 -0.56 7.33 1.67
C ASN A 58 -0.45 7.72 0.19
N THR A 59 -1.47 7.35 -0.61
CA THR A 59 -1.59 7.71 -2.03
C THR A 59 -2.90 8.42 -2.35
N ASN A 60 -3.64 8.90 -1.34
CA ASN A 60 -4.93 9.55 -1.49
C ASN A 60 -4.78 11.05 -1.80
N GLY A 61 -4.01 11.39 -2.85
CA GLY A 61 -3.62 12.77 -3.16
C GLY A 61 -4.78 13.71 -3.45
N LYS A 62 -5.92 13.21 -3.93
CA LYS A 62 -7.09 14.02 -4.23
C LYS A 62 -7.87 14.46 -2.99
N GLU A 63 -7.73 13.75 -1.89
CA GLU A 63 -8.38 14.05 -0.61
C GLU A 63 -7.57 15.04 0.24
N PHE A 64 -6.30 15.27 -0.09
CA PHE A 64 -5.42 16.21 0.60
C PHE A 64 -5.16 17.46 -0.24
N THR A 65 -5.66 18.59 0.20
CA THR A 65 -5.54 19.87 -0.53
C THR A 65 -4.15 20.50 -0.46
N THR A 66 -3.28 20.03 0.41
CA THR A 66 -1.93 20.57 0.68
C THR A 66 -0.82 19.99 -0.20
N GLY A 67 -1.17 19.13 -1.15
CA GLY A 67 -0.38 18.61 -2.26
C GLY A 67 1.03 18.14 -1.90
N ASN A 68 1.25 16.96 -1.54
CA ASN A 68 2.47 16.13 -1.58
C ASN A 68 2.08 14.72 -1.11
N VAL A 69 0.95 14.25 -1.61
CA VAL A 69 0.50 12.88 -1.37
C VAL A 69 0.39 12.19 -2.74
N PRO A 70 1.20 11.16 -2.97
CA PRO A 70 2.20 10.58 -2.06
C PRO A 70 3.41 11.47 -1.81
N ASP A 71 4.03 11.33 -0.62
CA ASP A 71 5.29 11.97 -0.28
C ASP A 71 6.44 11.22 -0.96
N ILE A 72 6.84 11.73 -2.12
CA ILE A 72 7.85 11.09 -2.98
C ILE A 72 9.24 11.09 -2.33
N ASP A 73 9.59 12.16 -1.62
CA ASP A 73 10.92 12.28 -0.99
C ASP A 73 11.04 11.31 0.18
N TRP A 74 9.99 11.20 1.02
CA TRP A 74 9.92 10.19 2.05
C TRP A 74 9.98 8.78 1.47
N LEU A 75 9.18 8.48 0.44
CA LEU A 75 9.14 7.17 -0.22
C LEU A 75 10.52 6.79 -0.75
N ARG A 76 11.20 7.71 -1.44
CA ARG A 76 12.56 7.52 -1.94
C ARG A 76 13.53 7.23 -0.78
N SER A 77 13.43 7.95 0.32
CA SER A 77 14.28 7.73 1.50
C SER A 77 14.10 6.34 2.11
N GLN A 78 12.90 5.76 2.01
CA GLN A 78 12.62 4.41 2.52
C GLN A 78 13.15 3.29 1.60
N LEU A 79 13.31 3.57 0.31
CA LEU A 79 13.76 2.61 -0.70
C LEU A 79 15.28 2.61 -0.91
N VAL A 80 16.00 3.42 -0.14
CA VAL A 80 17.48 3.44 -0.13
C VAL A 80 17.96 2.64 1.09
N GLU A 81 18.74 1.60 0.83
CA GLU A 81 19.42 0.82 1.86
C GLU A 81 20.90 0.65 1.52
N SER A 82 21.74 0.53 2.52
CA SER A 82 23.16 0.22 2.35
C SER A 82 23.40 -1.25 1.92
N ASP A 83 22.47 -2.14 2.26
CA ASP A 83 22.50 -3.54 1.84
C ASP A 83 21.83 -3.69 0.47
N THR A 84 22.61 -3.97 -0.55
CA THR A 84 22.15 -4.17 -1.93
C THR A 84 21.31 -5.44 -2.12
N SER A 85 21.24 -6.32 -1.12
CA SER A 85 20.40 -7.52 -1.11
C SER A 85 19.01 -7.26 -0.51
N GLN A 86 18.74 -6.06 0.00
CA GLN A 86 17.44 -5.70 0.60
C GLN A 86 16.31 -5.83 -0.42
N LEU A 87 15.23 -6.47 0.01
CA LEU A 87 14.01 -6.64 -0.77
C LEU A 87 12.93 -5.66 -0.27
N PHE A 88 12.11 -5.14 -1.20
CA PHE A 88 11.11 -4.13 -0.90
C PHE A 88 9.73 -4.54 -1.40
N ILE A 89 8.71 -4.24 -0.61
CA ILE A 89 7.29 -4.34 -0.99
C ILE A 89 6.58 -3.05 -0.55
N PRO A 90 6.40 -2.07 -1.44
CA PRO A 90 5.53 -0.93 -1.21
C PRO A 90 4.06 -1.36 -1.13
N ILE A 91 3.32 -0.71 -0.23
CA ILE A 91 1.88 -0.96 -0.03
C ILE A 91 1.17 0.38 0.08
N SER A 92 0.15 0.59 -0.74
CA SER A 92 -0.69 1.78 -0.69
C SER A 92 -2.12 1.48 -1.14
N HIS A 93 -3.04 2.42 -0.95
CA HIS A 93 -4.43 2.18 -1.33
C HIS A 93 -4.67 2.46 -2.81
N VAL A 94 -4.49 3.70 -3.26
CA VAL A 94 -4.76 4.13 -4.64
C VAL A 94 -3.56 3.80 -5.53
N PRO A 95 -3.73 2.95 -6.56
CA PRO A 95 -2.66 2.65 -7.50
C PRO A 95 -2.40 3.83 -8.46
N PRO A 96 -1.17 4.00 -8.99
CA PRO A 96 -0.82 5.17 -9.80
C PRO A 96 -1.52 5.21 -11.18
N PHE A 97 -2.13 4.14 -11.61
CA PHE A 97 -2.95 4.09 -12.83
C PHE A 97 -4.45 4.35 -12.57
N SER A 98 -4.85 4.64 -11.33
CA SER A 98 -6.21 5.09 -11.01
C SER A 98 -6.38 6.57 -11.32
N SER A 99 -7.59 6.96 -11.78
CA SER A 99 -7.97 8.36 -11.93
C SER A 99 -7.96 9.14 -10.62
N ASP A 100 -7.95 8.46 -9.48
CA ASP A 100 -7.92 9.06 -8.14
C ASP A 100 -6.50 9.28 -7.61
N PHE A 101 -5.47 8.84 -8.33
CA PHE A 101 -4.10 9.20 -8.05
C PHE A 101 -3.80 10.64 -8.55
N ASP A 102 -2.89 11.37 -7.90
CA ASP A 102 -2.43 12.66 -8.41
C ASP A 102 -1.60 12.47 -9.68
N GLU A 103 -2.17 12.82 -10.83
CA GLU A 103 -1.55 12.64 -12.15
C GLU A 103 -0.18 13.31 -12.28
N LYS A 104 0.05 14.43 -11.56
CA LYS A 104 1.33 15.16 -11.57
C LYS A 104 2.46 14.41 -10.87
N LEU A 105 2.13 13.41 -10.08
CA LEU A 105 3.08 12.61 -9.33
C LEU A 105 3.32 11.23 -9.92
N ILE A 106 2.56 10.80 -10.94
CA ILE A 106 2.66 9.45 -11.52
C ILE A 106 4.11 9.14 -11.94
N ASP A 107 4.70 9.98 -12.79
CA ASP A 107 6.06 9.74 -13.30
C ASP A 107 7.10 9.71 -12.17
N LYS A 108 7.00 10.62 -11.21
CA LYS A 108 7.93 10.64 -10.08
C LYS A 108 7.79 9.39 -9.20
N TYR A 109 6.56 8.96 -8.97
CA TYR A 109 6.24 7.79 -8.17
C TYR A 109 6.74 6.50 -8.83
N THR A 110 6.42 6.28 -10.09
CA THR A 110 6.82 5.08 -10.83
C THR A 110 8.33 5.02 -11.08
N ASN A 111 8.98 6.16 -11.34
CA ASN A 111 10.44 6.23 -11.46
C ASN A 111 11.16 5.82 -10.18
N VAL A 112 10.65 6.20 -9.00
CA VAL A 112 11.23 5.74 -7.72
C VAL A 112 11.24 4.23 -7.63
N PHE A 113 10.19 3.57 -8.09
CA PHE A 113 10.11 2.10 -8.09
C PHE A 113 11.03 1.47 -9.13
N ALA A 114 11.03 2.01 -10.35
CA ALA A 114 11.87 1.52 -11.44
C ALA A 114 13.38 1.64 -11.11
N GLU A 115 13.76 2.65 -10.33
CA GLU A 115 15.14 2.89 -9.88
C GLU A 115 15.54 2.08 -8.64
N THR A 116 14.62 1.28 -8.05
CA THR A 116 14.85 0.56 -6.80
C THR A 116 15.20 -0.91 -7.06
N PRO A 117 16.47 -1.30 -6.95
CA PRO A 117 16.84 -2.72 -7.00
C PRO A 117 16.18 -3.49 -5.85
N GLY A 118 15.70 -4.71 -6.13
CA GLY A 118 15.10 -5.57 -5.11
C GLY A 118 13.63 -5.26 -4.81
N LEU A 119 12.98 -4.33 -5.52
CA LEU A 119 11.53 -4.14 -5.43
C LEU A 119 10.83 -5.34 -6.06
N LEU A 120 10.02 -6.06 -5.27
CA LEU A 120 9.38 -7.31 -5.69
C LEU A 120 8.03 -7.08 -6.37
N VAL A 121 7.22 -6.24 -5.77
CA VAL A 121 5.85 -5.91 -6.23
C VAL A 121 5.36 -4.69 -5.46
N SER A 122 4.50 -3.89 -6.07
CA SER A 122 3.73 -2.83 -5.39
C SER A 122 2.29 -3.31 -5.16
N LEU A 123 1.81 -3.26 -3.92
CA LEU A 123 0.50 -3.77 -3.51
C LEU A 123 -0.51 -2.64 -3.36
N HIS A 124 -1.73 -2.84 -3.88
CA HIS A 124 -2.78 -1.83 -3.88
C HIS A 124 -4.19 -2.42 -3.66
N GLY A 125 -5.11 -1.54 -3.28
CA GLY A 125 -6.54 -1.80 -3.22
C GLY A 125 -7.32 -0.91 -4.20
N HIS A 126 -8.31 -0.19 -3.69
CA HIS A 126 -9.07 0.89 -4.32
C HIS A 126 -10.00 0.49 -5.46
N ILE A 127 -9.50 -0.17 -6.49
CA ILE A 127 -10.29 -0.49 -7.69
C ILE A 127 -11.22 -1.69 -7.54
N HIS A 128 -11.23 -2.32 -6.38
CA HIS A 128 -12.08 -3.48 -6.03
C HIS A 128 -12.02 -4.63 -7.02
N THR A 129 -10.95 -4.70 -7.79
CA THR A 129 -10.72 -5.74 -8.79
C THR A 129 -9.31 -6.30 -8.62
N HIS A 130 -9.20 -7.62 -8.58
CA HIS A 130 -7.90 -8.26 -8.60
C HIS A 130 -7.27 -8.13 -9.98
N ALA A 131 -6.05 -7.62 -10.01
CA ALA A 131 -5.22 -7.56 -11.21
C ALA A 131 -3.74 -7.64 -10.83
N ASP A 132 -2.95 -8.20 -11.74
CA ASP A 132 -1.50 -8.28 -11.67
C ASP A 132 -0.95 -7.76 -13.00
N THR A 133 -0.42 -6.57 -13.00
CA THR A 133 -0.08 -5.84 -14.23
C THR A 133 1.28 -5.17 -14.16
N ILE A 134 1.86 -4.87 -15.33
CA ILE A 134 3.07 -4.04 -15.50
C ILE A 134 2.68 -2.85 -16.40
N PRO A 135 1.94 -1.86 -15.87
CA PRO A 135 1.29 -0.84 -16.70
C PRO A 135 2.26 0.15 -17.34
N TYR A 136 3.48 0.29 -16.80
CA TYR A 136 4.45 1.30 -17.26
C TYR A 136 5.62 0.73 -18.07
N GLY A 137 5.66 -0.60 -18.27
CA GLY A 137 6.74 -1.24 -19.04
C GLY A 137 8.11 -1.20 -18.36
N ASP A 138 8.16 -0.82 -17.10
CA ASP A 138 9.36 -0.69 -16.25
C ASP A 138 9.79 -2.00 -15.57
N GLY A 139 9.03 -3.07 -15.78
CA GLY A 139 9.23 -4.37 -15.14
C GLY A 139 8.64 -4.48 -13.74
N ILE A 140 8.10 -3.40 -13.18
CA ILE A 140 7.49 -3.39 -11.86
C ILE A 140 6.05 -3.93 -11.93
N ARG A 141 5.77 -4.90 -11.08
CA ARG A 141 4.44 -5.50 -10.94
C ARG A 141 3.60 -4.68 -9.96
N TYR A 142 2.39 -4.37 -10.38
CA TYR A 142 1.36 -3.74 -9.55
C TYR A 142 0.24 -4.75 -9.33
N LEU A 143 0.07 -5.17 -8.08
CA LEU A 143 -0.93 -6.14 -7.67
C LEU A 143 -2.06 -5.43 -6.92
N THR A 144 -3.26 -5.48 -7.46
CA THR A 144 -4.46 -4.98 -6.77
C THR A 144 -5.29 -6.14 -6.22
N THR A 145 -6.04 -5.88 -5.15
CA THR A 145 -6.91 -6.88 -4.54
C THR A 145 -8.38 -6.52 -4.72
N HIS A 146 -9.25 -7.52 -4.57
CA HIS A 146 -10.67 -7.27 -4.39
C HIS A 146 -10.95 -6.55 -3.06
N SER A 147 -12.11 -5.93 -2.96
CA SER A 147 -12.71 -5.52 -1.69
C SER A 147 -13.31 -6.72 -0.96
N PHE A 148 -13.52 -6.60 0.35
CA PHE A 148 -14.08 -7.69 1.17
C PHE A 148 -15.50 -8.13 0.78
N ASP A 149 -16.29 -7.26 0.15
CA ASP A 149 -17.62 -7.61 -0.37
C ASP A 149 -17.56 -8.69 -1.47
N LYS A 150 -16.40 -8.85 -2.13
CA LYS A 150 -16.14 -9.93 -3.09
C LYS A 150 -15.74 -11.25 -2.45
N ARG A 151 -15.72 -11.32 -1.11
CA ARG A 151 -15.34 -12.51 -0.34
C ARG A 151 -14.05 -13.15 -0.81
N SER A 152 -13.03 -12.32 -1.02
CA SER A 152 -11.72 -12.79 -1.44
C SER A 152 -10.60 -11.93 -0.87
N PHE A 153 -9.43 -12.52 -0.76
CA PHE A 153 -8.19 -11.83 -0.39
C PHE A 153 -6.98 -12.47 -1.09
N VAL A 154 -5.89 -11.74 -1.16
CA VAL A 154 -4.64 -12.26 -1.71
C VAL A 154 -3.76 -12.79 -0.56
N LEU A 155 -3.36 -14.06 -0.68
CA LEU A 155 -2.33 -14.66 0.14
C LEU A 155 -0.99 -14.54 -0.58
N LEU A 156 -0.14 -13.62 -0.12
CA LEU A 156 1.19 -13.39 -0.69
C LEU A 156 2.22 -14.25 0.07
N LYS A 157 3.06 -14.96 -0.68
CA LYS A 157 4.19 -15.73 -0.16
C LYS A 157 5.49 -15.16 -0.72
N VAL A 158 6.41 -14.80 0.17
CA VAL A 158 7.76 -14.37 -0.22
C VAL A 158 8.75 -15.45 0.17
N TYR A 159 9.51 -15.95 -0.80
CA TYR A 159 10.48 -16.99 -0.59
C TYR A 159 11.71 -16.80 -1.48
N LYS A 160 12.90 -16.74 -0.88
CA LYS A 160 14.17 -16.57 -1.59
C LYS A 160 14.18 -15.45 -2.65
N GLY A 161 13.63 -14.29 -2.29
CA GLY A 161 13.58 -13.13 -3.19
C GLY A 161 12.58 -13.22 -4.33
N LYS A 162 11.70 -14.21 -4.28
CA LYS A 162 10.59 -14.36 -5.24
C LYS A 162 9.26 -14.21 -4.51
N ILE A 163 8.27 -13.76 -5.24
CA ILE A 163 6.90 -13.73 -4.76
C ILE A 163 6.05 -14.74 -5.53
N ASP A 164 5.18 -15.38 -4.80
CA ASP A 164 4.05 -16.16 -5.30
C ASP A 164 2.80 -15.72 -4.55
N TYR A 165 1.65 -15.76 -5.19
CA TYR A 165 0.40 -15.39 -4.54
C TYR A 165 -0.75 -16.28 -4.97
N GLN A 166 -1.77 -16.31 -4.14
CA GLN A 166 -3.03 -17.00 -4.39
C GLN A 166 -4.19 -16.05 -4.08
N LEU A 167 -5.14 -15.94 -4.97
CA LEU A 167 -6.43 -15.36 -4.68
C LEU A 167 -7.26 -16.42 -3.93
N ILE A 168 -7.63 -16.12 -2.71
CA ILE A 168 -8.45 -17.00 -1.86
C ILE A 168 -9.87 -16.46 -1.84
N GLU A 169 -10.84 -17.31 -2.16
CA GLU A 169 -12.28 -17.02 -2.09
C GLU A 169 -12.89 -17.80 -0.91
N TYR A 170 -13.91 -17.20 -0.23
CA TYR A 170 -14.56 -17.79 0.95
C TYR A 170 -16.05 -17.45 1.07
#